data_96770a74051002d571459871348d2b0e
#
_entry.id   96770a74051002d571459871348d2b0e
#
_cell.length_a   1.000
_cell.length_b   1.000
_cell.length_c   1.000
_cell.angle_alpha   90.00
_cell.angle_beta   90.00
_cell.angle_gamma   90.00
#
_symmetry.space_group_name_H-M   'P 1'
#
loop_
_entity.id
_entity.type
_entity.pdbx_description
1 polymer ?
#
loop_
_entity_poly.entity_id
_entity_poly.type
_entity_poly.pdbx_seq_one_letter_code
_entity_poly.pdbx_strand_id
1 'polypeptide(L)'
;MAPVAYRLSSRVKVLLTVLLLVLATSTQAWAQGPGVRGGVSIDPDQFYFGGHYETPPLVDRLHFRPNLEVGIGDDVVTTAINFEFVYKFPSRSPWRLYAGGGPAVNFYSFDNDNSETEGGFNFLIGAEQRSGLFFELKVGVIDSPDLKFGVGYTFR
;
A
#
# COMPACT_ATOMS: atom_id res chain seq x y z
N MET A 1 -32.73 26.29 5.45
CA MET A 1 -32.23 24.95 5.04
C MET A 1 -31.50 24.36 6.24
N ALA A 2 -32.03 23.29 6.82
CA ALA A 2 -31.39 22.62 7.95
C ALA A 2 -30.31 21.65 7.40
N PRO A 3 -29.14 21.56 8.04
CA PRO A 3 -28.09 20.63 7.61
C PRO A 3 -28.55 19.18 7.84
N VAL A 4 -28.48 18.35 6.79
CA VAL A 4 -28.72 16.92 6.88
C VAL A 4 -27.56 16.30 7.68
N ALA A 5 -27.81 15.97 8.92
CA ALA A 5 -26.85 15.25 9.76
C ALA A 5 -26.84 13.78 9.34
N TYR A 6 -25.81 13.38 8.58
CA TYR A 6 -25.56 11.96 8.27
C TYR A 6 -25.20 11.19 9.55
N ARG A 7 -26.13 10.42 10.06
CA ARG A 7 -25.87 9.45 11.14
C ARG A 7 -25.16 8.24 10.56
N LEU A 8 -23.86 8.16 10.79
CA LEU A 8 -23.08 6.94 10.51
C LEU A 8 -23.71 5.74 11.21
N SER A 9 -23.91 4.66 10.47
CA SER A 9 -24.40 3.38 11.00
C SER A 9 -23.52 2.91 12.17
N SER A 10 -24.15 2.24 13.14
CA SER A 10 -23.40 1.69 14.31
C SER A 10 -22.25 0.77 13.90
N ARG A 11 -22.41 0.02 12.80
CA ARG A 11 -21.35 -0.85 12.25
C ARG A 11 -20.15 -0.04 11.73
N VAL A 12 -20.38 1.09 11.09
CA VAL A 12 -19.32 1.99 10.62
C VAL A 12 -18.59 2.65 11.79
N LYS A 13 -19.31 3.02 12.84
CA LYS A 13 -18.69 3.56 14.06
C LYS A 13 -17.80 2.53 14.76
N VAL A 14 -18.26 1.29 14.88
CA VAL A 14 -17.48 0.18 15.44
C VAL A 14 -16.24 -0.09 14.61
N LEU A 15 -16.36 -0.13 13.28
CA LEU A 15 -15.23 -0.32 12.37
C LEU A 15 -14.20 0.82 12.48
N LEU A 16 -14.65 2.07 12.53
CA LEU A 16 -13.79 3.24 12.74
C LEU A 16 -13.11 3.22 14.12
N THR A 17 -13.82 2.81 15.15
CA THR A 17 -13.25 2.71 16.51
C THR A 17 -12.21 1.58 16.58
N VAL A 18 -12.47 0.43 15.97
CA VAL A 18 -11.51 -0.67 15.89
C VAL A 18 -10.29 -0.27 15.07
N LEU A 19 -10.48 0.43 13.95
CA LEU A 19 -9.39 0.94 13.12
C LEU A 19 -8.53 1.97 13.88
N LEU A 20 -9.16 2.88 14.62
CA LEU A 20 -8.47 3.85 15.48
C LEU A 20 -7.73 3.18 16.64
N LEU A 21 -8.31 2.15 17.25
CA LEU A 21 -7.66 1.38 18.31
C LEU A 21 -6.44 0.61 17.78
N VAL A 22 -6.54 0.00 16.60
CA VAL A 22 -5.41 -0.68 15.96
C VAL A 22 -4.29 0.31 15.61
N LEU A 23 -4.64 1.51 15.17
CA LEU A 23 -3.66 2.59 14.92
C LEU A 23 -3.03 3.15 16.21
N ALA A 24 -3.76 3.14 17.33
CA ALA A 24 -3.28 3.68 18.60
C ALA A 24 -2.38 2.71 19.40
N THR A 25 -2.40 1.41 19.10
CA THR A 25 -1.56 0.41 19.80
C THR A 25 -0.15 0.28 19.24
N SER A 26 0.22 1.05 18.22
CA SER A 26 1.54 1.01 17.58
C SER A 26 2.58 1.91 18.25
N THR A 27 2.63 1.92 19.59
CA THR A 27 3.68 2.63 20.32
C THR A 27 4.79 1.68 20.74
N GLN A 28 5.62 1.24 19.79
CA GLN A 28 7.00 0.83 20.11
C GLN A 28 7.92 1.06 18.91
N ALA A 29 8.79 2.04 19.09
CA ALA A 29 9.76 2.53 18.16
C ALA A 29 10.90 1.54 17.93
N TRP A 30 10.96 0.97 16.73
CA TRP A 30 12.21 0.48 16.13
C TRP A 30 12.06 0.56 14.61
N ALA A 31 12.77 1.47 13.97
CA ALA A 31 13.14 1.57 12.53
C ALA A 31 12.13 1.08 11.44
N GLN A 32 10.93 0.75 11.79
CA GLN A 32 9.84 0.29 10.95
C GLN A 32 8.55 0.96 11.44
N GLY A 33 7.60 1.15 10.55
CA GLY A 33 6.40 1.87 10.96
C GLY A 33 5.42 2.07 9.80
N PRO A 34 4.39 2.86 10.07
CA PRO A 34 3.46 3.27 9.06
C PRO A 34 4.15 4.15 8.02
N GLY A 35 3.59 4.19 6.84
CA GLY A 35 4.07 5.04 5.78
C GLY A 35 2.99 5.35 4.77
N VAL A 36 3.30 6.28 3.90
CA VAL A 36 2.44 6.69 2.79
C VAL A 36 3.17 6.48 1.48
N ARG A 37 2.40 6.24 0.43
CA ARG A 37 2.92 6.07 -0.92
C ARG A 37 1.96 6.63 -1.94
N GLY A 38 2.47 6.94 -3.11
CA GLY A 38 1.68 7.36 -4.25
C GLY A 38 2.49 7.26 -5.52
N GLY A 39 1.81 7.25 -6.65
CA GLY A 39 2.49 7.09 -7.93
C GLY A 39 1.51 6.94 -9.08
N VAL A 40 2.01 6.30 -10.13
CA VAL A 40 1.26 6.03 -11.35
C VAL A 40 1.29 4.55 -11.68
N SER A 41 0.24 4.04 -12.29
CA SER A 41 0.18 2.69 -12.84
C SER A 41 -0.13 2.74 -14.33
N ILE A 42 0.28 1.69 -15.02
CA ILE A 42 0.00 1.42 -16.42
C ILE A 42 -0.80 0.12 -16.47
N ASP A 43 -1.85 0.12 -17.28
CA ASP A 43 -2.82 -0.96 -17.43
C ASP A 43 -3.38 -1.51 -16.10
N PRO A 44 -4.34 -0.79 -15.51
CA PRO A 44 -4.96 0.45 -16.00
C PRO A 44 -4.13 1.71 -15.69
N ASP A 45 -4.27 2.71 -16.56
CA ASP A 45 -3.65 4.02 -16.35
C ASP A 45 -4.33 4.76 -15.20
N GLN A 46 -3.62 4.89 -14.09
CA GLN A 46 -4.17 5.49 -12.87
C GLN A 46 -3.10 6.25 -12.10
N PHE A 47 -3.54 7.28 -11.40
CA PHE A 47 -2.82 7.77 -10.22
C PHE A 47 -3.24 6.95 -9.02
N TYR A 48 -2.31 6.52 -8.20
CA TYR A 48 -2.64 5.82 -6.96
C TYR A 48 -1.99 6.47 -5.75
N PHE A 49 -2.63 6.29 -4.61
CA PHE A 49 -2.11 6.65 -3.30
C PHE A 49 -2.50 5.58 -2.29
N GLY A 50 -1.77 5.50 -1.21
CA GLY A 50 -2.03 4.48 -0.21
C GLY A 50 -1.19 4.62 1.03
N GLY A 51 -1.41 3.66 1.91
CA GLY A 51 -0.66 3.51 3.15
C GLY A 51 -0.05 2.12 3.25
N HIS A 52 1.04 2.00 3.98
CA HIS A 52 1.68 0.73 4.28
C HIS A 52 2.14 0.69 5.73
N TYR A 53 2.40 -0.51 6.20
CA TYR A 53 3.09 -0.73 7.45
C TYR A 53 4.29 -1.65 7.21
N GLU A 54 5.47 -1.24 7.59
CA GLU A 54 6.66 -2.07 7.50
C GLU A 54 6.94 -2.70 8.87
N THR A 55 6.94 -4.03 8.93
CA THR A 55 7.23 -4.76 10.17
C THR A 55 8.72 -4.74 10.50
N PRO A 56 9.11 -5.04 11.75
CA PRO A 56 10.46 -5.51 12.05
C PRO A 56 10.89 -6.66 11.12
N PRO A 57 12.20 -6.86 10.88
CA PRO A 57 12.62 -8.01 10.08
C PRO A 57 12.10 -9.31 10.71
N LEU A 58 11.44 -10.12 9.89
CA LEU A 58 10.94 -11.44 10.28
C LEU A 58 12.10 -12.42 10.40
N VAL A 59 13.01 -12.36 9.45
CA VAL A 59 14.27 -13.11 9.39
C VAL A 59 15.24 -12.19 8.67
N ASP A 60 16.49 -12.16 9.06
CA ASP A 60 17.58 -11.34 8.51
C ASP A 60 17.22 -10.49 7.28
N ARG A 61 16.96 -9.19 7.45
CA ARG A 61 16.64 -8.23 6.39
C ARG A 61 15.36 -8.48 5.57
N LEU A 62 14.59 -9.50 5.89
CA LEU A 62 13.29 -9.76 5.28
C LEU A 62 12.19 -9.13 6.11
N HIS A 63 11.47 -8.20 5.52
CA HIS A 63 10.36 -7.48 6.14
C HIS A 63 9.04 -7.87 5.51
N PHE A 64 7.98 -7.87 6.28
CA PHE A 64 6.61 -7.94 5.77
C PHE A 64 6.06 -6.51 5.66
N ARG A 65 5.50 -6.18 4.52
CA ARG A 65 5.01 -4.82 4.24
C ARG A 65 3.62 -4.84 3.62
N PRO A 66 2.58 -5.11 4.43
CA PRO A 66 1.20 -4.98 3.97
C PRO A 66 0.91 -3.53 3.60
N ASN A 67 0.13 -3.35 2.52
CA ASN A 67 -0.28 -2.03 2.09
C ASN A 67 -1.67 -2.04 1.45
N LEU A 68 -2.31 -0.88 1.54
CA LEU A 68 -3.58 -0.58 0.90
C LEU A 68 -3.36 0.58 -0.05
N GLU A 69 -3.77 0.41 -1.30
CA GLU A 69 -3.65 1.41 -2.35
C GLU A 69 -5.01 1.66 -3.00
N VAL A 70 -5.29 2.91 -3.34
CA VAL A 70 -6.45 3.32 -4.14
C VAL A 70 -5.93 3.99 -5.39
N GLY A 71 -6.25 3.42 -6.53
CA GLY A 71 -5.96 3.96 -7.86
C GLY A 71 -7.20 4.61 -8.46
N ILE A 72 -7.02 5.74 -9.08
CA ILE A 72 -8.08 6.51 -9.74
C ILE A 72 -7.66 6.73 -11.19
N GLY A 73 -8.42 6.18 -12.12
CA GLY A 73 -8.30 6.36 -13.57
C GLY A 73 -9.59 6.93 -14.15
N ASP A 74 -9.62 7.12 -15.47
CA ASP A 74 -10.75 7.74 -16.15
C ASP A 74 -12.04 6.91 -16.06
N ASP A 75 -11.95 5.58 -16.19
CA ASP A 75 -13.10 4.67 -16.24
C ASP A 75 -13.13 3.64 -15.12
N VAL A 76 -12.12 3.63 -14.25
CA VAL A 76 -11.98 2.60 -13.21
C VAL A 76 -11.31 3.14 -11.95
N VAL A 77 -11.86 2.76 -10.81
CA VAL A 77 -11.23 2.93 -9.49
C VAL A 77 -10.79 1.56 -9.01
N THR A 78 -9.53 1.44 -8.63
CA THR A 78 -8.95 0.20 -8.10
C THR A 78 -8.63 0.36 -6.64
N THR A 79 -9.09 -0.57 -5.81
CA THR A 79 -8.62 -0.70 -4.42
C THR A 79 -7.79 -1.98 -4.33
N ALA A 80 -6.54 -1.87 -3.96
CA ALA A 80 -5.61 -2.99 -3.86
C ALA A 80 -5.14 -3.21 -2.43
N ILE A 81 -5.23 -4.45 -1.95
CA ILE A 81 -4.63 -4.91 -0.71
C ILE A 81 -3.45 -5.79 -1.08
N ASN A 82 -2.24 -5.39 -0.70
CA ASN A 82 -1.02 -6.11 -1.04
C ASN A 82 -0.35 -6.65 0.22
N PHE A 83 0.17 -7.87 0.14
CA PHE A 83 0.91 -8.56 1.20
C PHE A 83 2.34 -8.82 0.72
N GLU A 84 3.19 -7.81 0.83
CA GLU A 84 4.54 -7.80 0.26
C GLU A 84 5.56 -8.28 1.26
N PHE A 85 6.48 -9.13 0.81
CA PHE A 85 7.71 -9.49 1.51
C PHE A 85 8.87 -8.80 0.81
N VAL A 86 9.66 -8.05 1.57
CA VAL A 86 10.70 -7.17 1.06
C VAL A 86 12.04 -7.50 1.69
N TYR A 87 12.99 -7.90 0.87
CA TYR A 87 14.37 -8.14 1.29
C TYR A 87 15.21 -6.89 1.03
N LYS A 88 15.86 -6.39 2.08
CA LYS A 88 16.69 -5.19 2.04
C LYS A 88 18.16 -5.56 1.93
N PHE A 89 18.78 -5.19 0.82
CA PHE A 89 20.17 -5.49 0.57
C PHE A 89 21.09 -4.70 1.52
N PRO A 90 22.22 -5.28 1.95
CA PRO A 90 23.19 -4.55 2.76
C PRO A 90 23.76 -3.35 1.98
N SER A 91 23.84 -2.21 2.64
CA SER A 91 24.39 -0.99 2.03
C SER A 91 25.17 -0.17 3.04
N ARG A 92 26.28 0.37 2.59
CA ARG A 92 27.05 1.39 3.33
C ARG A 92 26.66 2.81 2.91
N SER A 93 25.90 2.94 1.81
CA SER A 93 25.37 4.20 1.29
C SER A 93 24.18 4.68 2.14
N PRO A 94 23.85 5.99 2.12
CA PRO A 94 22.56 6.50 2.62
C PRO A 94 21.34 5.84 1.94
N TRP A 95 21.52 5.34 0.71
CA TRP A 95 20.52 4.61 -0.05
C TRP A 95 20.74 3.11 0.07
N ARG A 96 19.65 2.39 0.22
CA ARG A 96 19.62 0.94 0.28
C ARG A 96 18.64 0.40 -0.75
N LEU A 97 19.11 -0.51 -1.58
CA LEU A 97 18.25 -1.22 -2.52
C LEU A 97 17.44 -2.29 -1.78
N TYR A 98 16.28 -2.58 -2.30
CA TYR A 98 15.45 -3.69 -1.87
C TYR A 98 14.75 -4.34 -3.06
N ALA A 99 14.36 -5.60 -2.89
CA ALA A 99 13.53 -6.33 -3.83
C ALA A 99 12.54 -7.19 -3.05
N GLY A 100 11.42 -7.49 -3.66
CA GLY A 100 10.41 -8.28 -3.00
C GLY A 100 9.26 -8.67 -3.90
N GLY A 101 8.21 -9.14 -3.27
CA GLY A 101 6.97 -9.49 -3.95
C GLY A 101 5.96 -10.07 -2.98
N GLY A 102 4.77 -10.31 -3.49
CA GLY A 102 3.72 -10.92 -2.69
C GLY A 102 2.37 -10.89 -3.37
N PRO A 103 1.41 -11.64 -2.80
CA PRO A 103 0.05 -11.69 -3.30
C PRO A 103 -0.68 -10.35 -3.09
N ALA A 104 -1.63 -10.12 -3.97
CA ALA A 104 -2.51 -8.95 -3.93
C ALA A 104 -3.96 -9.36 -4.14
N VAL A 105 -4.87 -8.57 -3.61
CA VAL A 105 -6.30 -8.64 -3.92
C VAL A 105 -6.69 -7.28 -4.46
N ASN A 106 -7.18 -7.26 -5.68
CA ASN A 106 -7.58 -6.07 -6.40
C ASN A 106 -9.11 -6.03 -6.55
N PHE A 107 -9.69 -4.90 -6.19
CA PHE A 107 -11.11 -4.61 -6.35
C PHE A 107 -11.24 -3.50 -7.39
N TYR A 108 -11.80 -3.83 -8.53
CA TYR A 108 -12.04 -2.89 -9.62
C TYR A 108 -13.49 -2.43 -9.58
N SER A 109 -13.71 -1.13 -9.62
CA SER A 109 -15.02 -0.51 -9.73
C SER A 109 -15.06 0.32 -11.00
N PHE A 110 -15.93 -0.04 -11.94
CA PHE A 110 -16.08 0.63 -13.22
C PHE A 110 -17.27 1.58 -13.20
N ASP A 111 -17.24 2.62 -14.00
CA ASP A 111 -18.30 3.64 -14.10
C ASP A 111 -19.66 3.10 -14.54
N ASN A 112 -19.72 1.89 -15.12
CA ASN A 112 -20.94 1.22 -15.53
C ASN A 112 -21.62 0.36 -14.45
N ASP A 113 -21.35 0.62 -13.17
CA ASP A 113 -21.82 -0.13 -12.00
C ASP A 113 -21.34 -1.60 -11.93
N ASN A 114 -20.39 -2.00 -12.76
CA ASN A 114 -19.72 -3.29 -12.64
C ASN A 114 -18.58 -3.22 -11.64
N SER A 115 -18.39 -4.31 -10.92
CA SER A 115 -17.27 -4.49 -10.02
C SER A 115 -16.67 -5.87 -10.19
N GLU A 116 -15.35 -5.95 -10.15
CA GLU A 116 -14.60 -7.20 -10.25
C GLU A 116 -13.63 -7.32 -9.10
N THR A 117 -13.38 -8.54 -8.66
CA THR A 117 -12.40 -8.83 -7.61
C THR A 117 -11.45 -9.87 -8.15
N GLU A 118 -10.18 -9.55 -8.15
CA GLU A 118 -9.13 -10.39 -8.71
C GLU A 118 -8.00 -10.61 -7.72
N GLY A 119 -7.46 -11.82 -7.70
CA GLY A 119 -6.27 -12.16 -6.95
C GLY A 119 -5.05 -12.09 -7.86
N GLY A 120 -4.05 -11.32 -7.47
CA GLY A 120 -2.84 -11.13 -8.24
C GLY A 120 -1.57 -11.37 -7.45
N PHE A 121 -0.44 -11.18 -8.10
CA PHE A 121 0.88 -11.23 -7.49
C PHE A 121 1.76 -10.11 -8.06
N ASN A 122 2.51 -9.45 -7.19
CA ASN A 122 3.41 -8.36 -7.57
C ASN A 122 4.86 -8.73 -7.26
N PHE A 123 5.77 -8.37 -8.16
CA PHE A 123 7.20 -8.23 -7.90
C PHE A 123 7.55 -6.76 -7.78
N LEU A 124 8.50 -6.43 -6.95
CA LEU A 124 8.92 -5.06 -6.74
C LEU A 124 10.43 -4.96 -6.53
N ILE A 125 10.97 -3.85 -6.99
CA ILE A 125 12.32 -3.39 -6.69
C ILE A 125 12.25 -1.93 -6.29
N GLY A 126 13.15 -1.51 -5.43
CA GLY A 126 13.19 -0.11 -5.02
C GLY A 126 14.48 0.30 -4.36
N ALA A 127 14.54 1.56 -4.05
CA ALA A 127 15.60 2.18 -3.29
C ALA A 127 15.00 3.02 -2.17
N GLU A 128 15.48 2.85 -0.96
CA GLU A 128 15.06 3.63 0.20
C GLU A 128 16.22 4.39 0.80
N GLN A 129 15.95 5.58 1.27
CA GLN A 129 16.87 6.38 2.06
C GLN A 129 16.70 6.10 3.55
N ARG A 130 17.75 6.28 4.33
CA ARG A 130 17.69 6.11 5.81
C ARG A 130 16.65 7.02 6.49
N SER A 131 16.30 8.14 5.88
CA SER A 131 15.24 9.04 6.36
C SER A 131 13.84 8.46 6.26
N GLY A 132 13.62 7.43 5.41
CA GLY A 132 12.33 6.82 5.14
C GLY A 132 11.78 7.08 3.74
N LEU A 133 12.36 8.01 2.98
CA LEU A 133 11.99 8.23 1.58
C LEU A 133 12.34 6.99 0.74
N PHE A 134 11.45 6.56 -0.13
CA PHE A 134 11.72 5.47 -1.07
C PHE A 134 11.12 5.71 -2.45
N PHE A 135 11.73 5.06 -3.44
CA PHE A 135 11.21 4.91 -4.80
C PHE A 135 11.06 3.44 -5.09
N GLU A 136 9.99 3.08 -5.80
CA GLU A 136 9.62 1.70 -6.07
C GLU A 136 9.09 1.53 -7.47
N LEU A 137 9.53 0.46 -8.11
CA LEU A 137 8.95 -0.07 -9.33
C LEU A 137 8.31 -1.42 -9.00
N LYS A 138 7.05 -1.58 -9.35
CA LYS A 138 6.27 -2.80 -9.10
C LYS A 138 5.75 -3.33 -10.44
N VAL A 139 5.92 -4.62 -10.66
CA VAL A 139 5.42 -5.34 -11.83
C VAL A 139 4.38 -6.33 -11.37
N GLY A 140 3.17 -6.21 -11.89
CA GLY A 140 2.10 -7.16 -11.65
C GLY A 140 2.23 -8.37 -12.56
N VAL A 141 1.98 -9.52 -12.00
CA VAL A 141 1.79 -10.76 -12.74
C VAL A 141 0.48 -11.37 -12.24
N ILE A 142 -0.30 -11.96 -13.14
CA ILE A 142 -1.61 -12.51 -12.82
C ILE A 142 -2.54 -11.43 -12.25
N ASP A 143 -3.47 -10.91 -13.01
CA ASP A 143 -4.57 -10.00 -12.62
C ASP A 143 -4.17 -8.83 -11.68
N SER A 144 -2.97 -8.33 -11.84
CA SER A 144 -2.46 -7.11 -11.18
C SER A 144 -2.06 -6.09 -12.24
N PRO A 145 -2.11 -4.78 -11.94
CA PRO A 145 -1.64 -3.75 -12.85
C PRO A 145 -0.22 -4.04 -13.36
N ASP A 146 0.00 -3.94 -14.66
CA ASP A 146 1.23 -4.39 -15.32
C ASP A 146 2.48 -3.73 -14.76
N LEU A 147 2.42 -2.41 -14.57
CA LEU A 147 3.55 -1.65 -14.06
C LEU A 147 3.07 -0.51 -13.17
N LYS A 148 3.71 -0.37 -12.01
CA LYS A 148 3.52 0.78 -11.12
C LYS A 148 4.85 1.42 -10.79
N PHE A 149 4.91 2.73 -10.86
CA PHE A 149 6.00 3.52 -10.34
C PHE A 149 5.52 4.35 -9.16
N GLY A 150 6.20 4.23 -8.03
CA GLY A 150 5.81 4.88 -6.80
C GLY A 150 6.93 5.57 -6.06
N VAL A 151 6.53 6.55 -5.30
CA VAL A 151 7.34 7.21 -4.28
C VAL A 151 6.59 7.17 -2.95
N GLY A 152 7.30 7.07 -1.86
CA GLY A 152 6.66 7.07 -0.56
C GLY A 152 7.63 7.41 0.56
N TYR A 153 7.06 7.45 1.74
CA TYR A 153 7.78 7.75 2.96
C TYR A 153 7.32 6.83 4.09
N THR A 154 8.26 6.13 4.70
CA THR A 154 8.03 5.33 5.92
C THR A 154 8.43 6.18 7.13
N PHE A 155 7.50 6.42 8.02
CA PHE A 155 7.74 7.16 9.27
C PHE A 155 8.54 6.26 10.23
N ARG A 156 9.66 6.77 10.72
CA ARG A 156 10.61 6.05 11.58
C ARG A 156 10.87 6.81 12.87
#